data_468491b32a010dcb3b6d1b28a628b28a
#
_entry.id   468491b32a010dcb3b6d1b28a628b28a
#
_cell.length_a   1.000
_cell.length_b   1.000
_cell.length_c   1.000
_cell.angle_alpha   90.00
_cell.angle_beta   90.00
_cell.angle_gamma   90.00
#
_symmetry.space_group_name_H-M   'P 1'
#
loop_
_entity.id
_entity.type
_entity.pdbx_description
1 polymer ?
#
loop_
_entity_poly.entity_id
_entity_poly.type
_entity_poly.pdbx_seq_one_letter_code
_entity_poly.pdbx_strand_id
1 'polypeptide(L)'
;PRMDPRVAELLAVVGDLVDDIETLGLDADRDAILAYCREVEATIALAHPLAEAAMPDFSDVHQYQETIQGVDGNDITLYIHEPINRDGPLPCVFHTHGGGMVILTAKDPNFVRWRNALSQSGLVAVGVEFRNGGGTLGDYPFPAGLNDCDSALQWTNAQREQLGISAIVMSGESGGGNLALAT
;
A
#
# COMPACT_ATOMS: atom_id res chain seq x y z
N PRO A 1 -12.01 26.34 -7.49
CA PRO A 1 -12.79 25.11 -7.32
C PRO A 1 -13.22 25.01 -5.86
N ARG A 2 -14.49 24.74 -5.59
CA ARG A 2 -14.94 24.55 -4.22
C ARG A 2 -14.68 23.08 -3.86
N MET A 3 -13.95 22.84 -2.78
CA MET A 3 -13.78 21.52 -2.20
C MET A 3 -15.15 20.98 -1.74
N ASP A 4 -15.40 19.69 -1.95
CA ASP A 4 -16.58 19.02 -1.39
C ASP A 4 -16.56 19.19 0.15
N PRO A 5 -17.66 19.62 0.79
CA PRO A 5 -17.68 19.83 2.24
C PRO A 5 -17.28 18.60 3.04
N ARG A 6 -17.60 17.38 2.57
CA ARG A 6 -17.24 16.12 3.23
C ARG A 6 -15.72 15.89 3.20
N VAL A 7 -15.06 16.28 2.09
CA VAL A 7 -13.60 16.21 1.98
C VAL A 7 -12.96 17.26 2.87
N ALA A 8 -13.53 18.47 2.95
CA ALA A 8 -13.02 19.52 3.83
C ALA A 8 -13.10 19.11 5.31
N GLU A 9 -14.21 18.48 5.72
CA GLU A 9 -14.41 17.99 7.08
C GLU A 9 -13.41 16.86 7.42
N LEU A 10 -13.20 15.90 6.51
CA LEU A 10 -12.21 14.84 6.67
C LEU A 10 -10.78 15.40 6.78
N LEU A 11 -10.43 16.36 5.92
CA LEU A 11 -9.11 16.99 5.94
C LEU A 11 -8.87 17.83 7.21
N ALA A 12 -9.91 18.42 7.78
CA ALA A 12 -9.78 19.12 9.06
C ALA A 12 -9.45 18.13 10.19
N VAL A 13 -10.16 17.00 10.27
CA VAL A 13 -9.88 15.96 11.29
C VAL A 13 -8.47 15.39 11.13
N VAL A 14 -8.03 15.10 9.91
CA VAL A 14 -6.67 14.58 9.65
C VAL A 14 -5.61 15.66 9.92
N GLY A 15 -5.89 16.93 9.56
CA GLY A 15 -4.99 18.05 9.81
C GLY A 15 -4.76 18.25 11.31
N ASP A 16 -5.81 18.28 12.11
CA ASP A 16 -5.71 18.42 13.56
C ASP A 16 -4.88 17.30 14.20
N LEU A 17 -4.97 16.07 13.68
CA LEU A 17 -4.17 14.92 14.18
C LEU A 17 -2.68 15.03 13.83
N VAL A 18 -2.34 15.63 12.69
CA VAL A 18 -0.95 15.74 12.22
C VAL A 18 -0.28 17.01 12.76
N ASP A 19 -1.04 18.08 12.97
CA ASP A 19 -0.51 19.36 13.48
C ASP A 19 0.04 19.25 14.91
N ASP A 20 -0.41 18.26 15.69
CA ASP A 20 0.10 17.98 17.05
C ASP A 20 1.48 17.28 17.06
N ILE A 21 1.98 16.81 15.90
CA ILE A 21 3.30 16.16 15.81
C ILE A 21 4.38 17.23 15.71
N GLU A 22 5.29 17.27 16.70
CA GLU A 22 6.41 18.20 16.71
C GLU A 22 7.35 17.92 15.52
N THR A 23 7.57 18.93 14.67
CA THR A 23 8.46 18.80 13.53
C THR A 23 9.92 18.71 13.95
N LEU A 24 10.66 17.78 13.35
CA LEU A 24 12.08 17.61 13.61
C LEU A 24 12.91 18.80 13.12
N GLY A 25 13.96 19.12 13.90
CA GLY A 25 15.01 20.05 13.44
C GLY A 25 15.85 19.47 12.30
N LEU A 26 16.50 20.35 11.53
CA LEU A 26 17.36 19.95 10.41
C LEU A 26 18.60 19.14 10.82
N ASP A 27 18.94 19.16 12.09
CA ASP A 27 20.08 18.47 12.73
C ASP A 27 19.67 17.20 13.48
N ALA A 28 18.42 16.74 13.31
CA ALA A 28 17.94 15.52 13.93
C ALA A 28 18.79 14.32 13.49
N ASP A 29 19.17 13.51 14.46
CA ASP A 29 19.89 12.27 14.21
C ASP A 29 18.94 11.18 13.63
N ARG A 30 19.54 10.07 13.17
CA ARG A 30 18.80 8.97 12.57
C ARG A 30 17.78 8.35 13.51
N ASP A 31 18.09 8.21 14.78
CA ASP A 31 17.20 7.58 15.76
C ASP A 31 15.98 8.46 16.02
N ALA A 32 16.18 9.78 16.10
CA ALA A 32 15.09 10.75 16.18
C ALA A 32 14.19 10.71 14.94
N ILE A 33 14.79 10.62 13.74
CA ILE A 33 14.03 10.50 12.47
C ILE A 33 13.19 9.22 12.46
N LEU A 34 13.76 8.08 12.84
CA LEU A 34 13.02 6.80 12.89
C LEU A 34 11.91 6.80 13.95
N ALA A 35 12.15 7.47 15.10
CA ALA A 35 11.12 7.65 16.11
C ALA A 35 9.96 8.50 15.58
N TYR A 36 10.27 9.61 14.91
CA TYR A 36 9.28 10.47 14.26
C TYR A 36 8.45 9.74 13.22
N CYS A 37 9.08 8.92 12.34
CA CYS A 37 8.37 8.12 11.36
C CYS A 37 7.34 7.17 12.01
N ARG A 38 7.72 6.52 13.11
CA ARG A 38 6.80 5.65 13.86
C ARG A 38 5.66 6.42 14.52
N GLU A 39 5.92 7.62 15.04
CA GLU A 39 4.89 8.48 15.62
C GLU A 39 3.89 8.96 14.58
N VAL A 40 4.36 9.43 13.43
CA VAL A 40 3.51 9.83 12.30
C VAL A 40 2.62 8.67 11.85
N GLU A 41 3.21 7.48 11.65
CA GLU A 41 2.45 6.29 11.25
C GLU A 41 1.41 5.89 12.29
N ALA A 42 1.76 5.90 13.57
CA ALA A 42 0.84 5.61 14.67
C ALA A 42 -0.31 6.63 14.73
N THR A 43 -0.02 7.91 14.50
CA THR A 43 -1.03 8.96 14.45
C THR A 43 -2.01 8.77 13.28
N ILE A 44 -1.49 8.45 12.09
CA ILE A 44 -2.33 8.11 10.93
C ILE A 44 -3.22 6.90 11.24
N ALA A 45 -2.69 5.89 11.93
CA ALA A 45 -3.42 4.68 12.29
C ALA A 45 -4.62 4.95 13.24
N LEU A 46 -4.65 6.06 13.96
CA LEU A 46 -5.82 6.46 14.77
C LEU A 46 -7.10 6.68 13.91
N ALA A 47 -6.93 7.00 12.63
CA ALA A 47 -8.05 7.17 11.70
C ALA A 47 -8.52 5.84 11.07
N HIS A 48 -7.77 4.74 11.21
CA HIS A 48 -8.11 3.46 10.57
C HIS A 48 -9.50 2.93 10.96
N PRO A 49 -9.95 2.95 12.23
CA PRO A 49 -11.29 2.49 12.59
C PRO A 49 -12.41 3.27 11.88
N LEU A 50 -12.22 4.58 11.67
CA LEU A 50 -13.18 5.40 10.91
C LEU A 50 -13.18 5.03 9.43
N ALA A 51 -12.01 4.81 8.85
CA ALA A 51 -11.86 4.40 7.46
C ALA A 51 -12.46 3.01 7.21
N GLU A 52 -12.26 2.07 8.14
CA GLU A 52 -12.86 0.73 8.11
C GLU A 52 -14.38 0.77 8.24
N ALA A 53 -14.91 1.58 9.17
CA ALA A 53 -16.36 1.76 9.33
C ALA A 53 -17.05 2.41 8.12
N ALA A 54 -16.30 3.21 7.35
CA ALA A 54 -16.75 3.84 6.12
C ALA A 54 -16.45 2.99 4.87
N MET A 55 -15.94 1.76 5.04
CA MET A 55 -15.62 0.87 3.92
C MET A 55 -16.91 0.47 3.18
N PRO A 56 -16.97 0.61 1.86
CA PRO A 56 -18.09 0.07 1.07
C PRO A 56 -18.21 -1.45 1.22
N ASP A 57 -19.35 -1.98 0.83
CA ASP A 57 -19.52 -3.43 0.72
C ASP A 57 -18.67 -3.97 -0.44
N PHE A 58 -17.80 -4.91 -0.13
CA PHE A 58 -16.93 -5.64 -1.05
C PHE A 58 -17.10 -7.15 -0.91
N SER A 59 -18.32 -7.59 -0.57
CA SER A 59 -18.65 -9.01 -0.39
C SER A 59 -18.51 -9.86 -1.65
N ASP A 60 -18.39 -9.21 -2.81
CA ASP A 60 -18.14 -9.81 -4.14
C ASP A 60 -16.64 -9.90 -4.50
N VAL A 61 -15.76 -9.48 -3.59
CA VAL A 61 -14.30 -9.55 -3.75
C VAL A 61 -13.72 -10.66 -2.87
N HIS A 62 -13.01 -11.59 -3.49
CA HIS A 62 -12.18 -12.58 -2.78
C HIS A 62 -10.82 -11.97 -2.47
N GLN A 63 -10.43 -12.01 -1.18
CA GLN A 63 -9.17 -11.49 -0.69
C GLN A 63 -8.37 -12.61 -0.05
N TYR A 64 -7.10 -12.74 -0.44
CA TYR A 64 -6.19 -13.71 0.17
C TYR A 64 -4.76 -13.20 0.11
N GLN A 65 -3.85 -13.95 0.76
CA GLN A 65 -2.45 -13.58 0.85
C GLN A 65 -1.58 -14.71 0.33
N GLU A 66 -0.47 -14.34 -0.30
CA GLU A 66 0.63 -15.23 -0.64
C GLU A 66 1.92 -14.70 0.01
N THR A 67 2.77 -15.61 0.43
CA THR A 67 4.11 -15.26 0.94
C THR A 67 5.15 -15.82 -0.02
N ILE A 68 6.01 -14.94 -0.49
CA ILE A 68 7.07 -15.29 -1.43
C ILE A 68 8.45 -14.99 -0.84
N GLN A 69 9.49 -15.56 -1.42
CA GLN A 69 10.86 -15.21 -1.07
C GLN A 69 11.37 -14.10 -1.97
N GLY A 70 11.86 -13.01 -1.36
CA GLY A 70 12.55 -11.94 -2.05
C GLY A 70 13.98 -12.31 -2.47
N VAL A 71 14.57 -11.52 -3.34
CA VAL A 71 15.95 -11.70 -3.81
C VAL A 71 16.96 -11.61 -2.66
N ASP A 72 16.65 -10.90 -1.59
CA ASP A 72 17.46 -10.76 -0.39
C ASP A 72 17.23 -11.91 0.63
N GLY A 73 16.41 -12.91 0.29
CA GLY A 73 16.08 -14.05 1.14
C GLY A 73 15.05 -13.75 2.24
N ASN A 74 14.39 -12.61 2.17
CA ASN A 74 13.31 -12.20 3.08
C ASN A 74 11.95 -12.67 2.57
N ASP A 75 11.01 -12.84 3.51
CA ASP A 75 9.61 -13.06 3.18
C ASP A 75 8.95 -11.76 2.72
N ILE A 76 8.17 -11.84 1.64
CA ILE A 76 7.38 -10.74 1.11
C ILE A 76 5.92 -11.20 1.05
N THR A 77 5.02 -10.44 1.66
CA THR A 77 3.59 -10.72 1.61
C THR A 77 2.95 -10.00 0.42
N LEU A 78 2.16 -10.73 -0.35
CA LEU A 78 1.31 -10.22 -1.41
C LEU A 78 -0.15 -10.30 -0.99
N TYR A 79 -0.90 -9.22 -1.18
CA TYR A 79 -2.35 -9.16 -0.94
C TYR A 79 -3.07 -9.21 -2.28
N ILE A 80 -3.77 -10.30 -2.52
CA ILE A 80 -4.45 -10.56 -3.79
C ILE A 80 -5.94 -10.36 -3.62
N HIS A 81 -6.51 -9.53 -4.47
CA HIS A 81 -7.93 -9.22 -4.52
C HIS A 81 -8.45 -9.56 -5.91
N GLU A 82 -9.52 -10.35 -5.98
CA GLU A 82 -10.10 -10.77 -7.25
C GLU A 82 -11.63 -10.86 -7.16
N PRO A 83 -12.37 -10.64 -8.26
CA PRO A 83 -13.80 -10.88 -8.26
C PRO A 83 -14.12 -12.34 -7.95
N ILE A 84 -15.10 -12.60 -7.07
CA ILE A 84 -15.55 -13.98 -6.77
C ILE A 84 -16.07 -14.65 -8.03
N ASN A 85 -16.80 -13.89 -8.86
CA ASN A 85 -17.34 -14.39 -10.12
C ASN A 85 -16.54 -13.78 -11.27
N ARG A 86 -15.80 -14.61 -11.99
CA ARG A 86 -15.06 -14.18 -13.18
C ARG A 86 -15.12 -15.21 -14.29
N ASP A 87 -15.22 -14.73 -15.53
CA ASP A 87 -15.17 -15.54 -16.73
C ASP A 87 -13.81 -15.39 -17.41
N GLY A 88 -12.89 -16.31 -17.09
CA GLY A 88 -11.55 -16.35 -17.67
C GLY A 88 -10.54 -15.38 -17.05
N PRO A 89 -9.38 -15.19 -17.72
CA PRO A 89 -8.31 -14.32 -17.23
C PRO A 89 -8.67 -12.84 -17.28
N LEU A 90 -8.31 -12.10 -16.21
CA LEU A 90 -8.56 -10.67 -16.06
C LEU A 90 -7.25 -9.87 -16.11
N PRO A 91 -7.29 -8.58 -16.50
CA PRO A 91 -6.15 -7.69 -16.30
C PRO A 91 -5.86 -7.52 -14.80
N CYS A 92 -4.57 -7.37 -14.48
CA CYS A 92 -4.09 -7.17 -13.13
C CYS A 92 -3.54 -5.77 -12.95
N VAL A 93 -3.89 -5.12 -11.84
CA VAL A 93 -3.20 -3.95 -11.33
C VAL A 93 -2.24 -4.40 -10.22
N PHE A 94 -0.95 -4.30 -10.47
CA PHE A 94 0.07 -4.49 -9.44
C PHE A 94 0.30 -3.16 -8.72
N HIS A 95 0.01 -3.13 -7.42
CA HIS A 95 -0.10 -1.92 -6.63
C HIS A 95 1.00 -1.81 -5.59
N THR A 96 1.72 -0.70 -5.62
CA THR A 96 2.71 -0.26 -4.63
C THR A 96 2.18 0.94 -3.87
N HIS A 97 2.02 0.81 -2.54
CA HIS A 97 1.38 1.82 -1.70
C HIS A 97 2.26 3.07 -1.47
N GLY A 98 1.62 4.18 -1.10
CA GLY A 98 2.28 5.43 -0.72
C GLY A 98 3.00 5.35 0.63
N GLY A 99 3.44 6.51 1.13
CA GLY A 99 4.16 6.61 2.41
C GLY A 99 5.64 6.94 2.26
N GLY A 100 6.04 7.49 1.10
CA GLY A 100 7.39 7.97 0.85
C GLY A 100 8.46 6.87 0.81
N MET A 101 8.07 5.59 0.72
CA MET A 101 8.96 4.42 0.87
C MET A 101 9.53 4.31 2.29
N VAL A 102 8.91 4.98 3.25
CA VAL A 102 9.40 5.12 4.63
C VAL A 102 8.40 4.58 5.65
N ILE A 103 7.11 4.85 5.45
CA ILE A 103 6.02 4.51 6.38
C ILE A 103 4.84 3.89 5.64
N LEU A 104 3.84 3.45 6.39
CA LEU A 104 2.60 2.81 5.97
C LEU A 104 2.78 1.36 5.52
N THR A 105 1.68 0.68 5.38
CA THR A 105 1.61 -0.74 5.02
C THR A 105 0.59 -0.97 3.91
N ALA A 106 0.77 -2.01 3.12
CA ALA A 106 -0.21 -2.39 2.11
C ALA A 106 -1.58 -2.77 2.71
N LYS A 107 -1.65 -3.00 4.04
CA LYS A 107 -2.90 -3.33 4.76
C LYS A 107 -3.69 -2.09 5.18
N ASP A 108 -3.14 -0.89 5.08
CA ASP A 108 -3.86 0.30 5.51
C ASP A 108 -5.20 0.43 4.76
N PRO A 109 -6.28 0.84 5.44
CA PRO A 109 -7.65 0.74 4.91
C PRO A 109 -7.87 1.42 3.57
N ASN A 110 -7.19 2.54 3.31
CA ASN A 110 -7.26 3.25 2.02
C ASN A 110 -6.72 2.41 0.86
N PHE A 111 -5.62 1.67 1.06
CA PHE A 111 -5.02 0.81 0.04
C PHE A 111 -5.82 -0.48 -0.17
N VAL A 112 -6.35 -1.05 0.92
CA VAL A 112 -7.29 -2.19 0.85
C VAL A 112 -8.54 -1.79 0.08
N ARG A 113 -9.13 -0.64 0.41
CA ARG A 113 -10.29 -0.10 -0.31
C ARG A 113 -10.01 0.09 -1.80
N TRP A 114 -8.85 0.62 -2.15
CA TRP A 114 -8.46 0.84 -3.54
C TRP A 114 -8.39 -0.49 -4.30
N ARG A 115 -7.70 -1.49 -3.77
CA ARG A 115 -7.61 -2.82 -4.40
C ARG A 115 -8.97 -3.51 -4.50
N ASN A 116 -9.81 -3.38 -3.48
CA ASN A 116 -11.18 -3.91 -3.53
C ASN A 116 -12.01 -3.25 -4.64
N ALA A 117 -11.94 -1.93 -4.78
CA ALA A 117 -12.66 -1.19 -5.82
C ALA A 117 -12.19 -1.57 -7.23
N LEU A 118 -10.89 -1.76 -7.43
CA LEU A 118 -10.34 -2.28 -8.68
C LEU A 118 -10.89 -3.68 -8.98
N SER A 119 -10.90 -4.55 -7.98
CA SER A 119 -11.40 -5.91 -8.11
C SER A 119 -12.89 -5.95 -8.42
N GLN A 120 -13.69 -5.13 -7.75
CA GLN A 120 -15.11 -4.94 -8.03
C GLN A 120 -15.38 -4.45 -9.46
N SER A 121 -14.40 -3.73 -10.05
CA SER A 121 -14.45 -3.28 -11.44
C SER A 121 -14.02 -4.34 -12.46
N GLY A 122 -13.78 -5.58 -12.04
CA GLY A 122 -13.43 -6.68 -12.93
C GLY A 122 -11.93 -6.85 -13.17
N LEU A 123 -11.10 -6.42 -12.23
CA LEU A 123 -9.65 -6.56 -12.30
C LEU A 123 -9.13 -7.49 -11.19
N VAL A 124 -7.98 -8.11 -11.39
CA VAL A 124 -7.18 -8.64 -10.30
C VAL A 124 -6.33 -7.49 -9.75
N ALA A 125 -6.24 -7.35 -8.44
CA ALA A 125 -5.33 -6.39 -7.83
C ALA A 125 -4.36 -7.13 -6.90
N VAL A 126 -3.06 -6.89 -7.09
CA VAL A 126 -1.99 -7.46 -6.27
C VAL A 126 -1.26 -6.32 -5.57
N GLY A 127 -1.35 -6.25 -4.25
CA GLY A 127 -0.59 -5.31 -3.43
C GLY A 127 0.62 -5.98 -2.81
N VAL A 128 1.76 -5.32 -2.82
CA VAL A 128 2.99 -5.82 -2.21
C VAL A 128 3.27 -5.12 -0.87
N GLU A 129 3.60 -5.92 0.15
CA GLU A 129 4.13 -5.44 1.42
C GLU A 129 5.65 -5.36 1.32
N PHE A 130 6.15 -4.21 0.91
CA PHE A 130 7.59 -4.00 0.74
C PHE A 130 8.21 -3.39 1.99
N ARG A 131 9.49 -3.65 2.21
CA ARG A 131 10.28 -3.10 3.32
C ARG A 131 10.42 -1.58 3.16
N ASN A 132 10.15 -0.85 4.25
CA ASN A 132 10.23 0.60 4.32
C ASN A 132 11.55 1.07 4.94
N GLY A 133 11.89 2.34 4.75
CA GLY A 133 13.04 2.99 5.37
C GLY A 133 12.82 3.42 6.83
N GLY A 134 11.59 3.31 7.35
CA GLY A 134 11.19 3.67 8.72
C GLY A 134 9.83 3.06 9.05
N GLY A 135 9.13 3.58 10.07
CA GLY A 135 7.80 3.10 10.46
C GLY A 135 7.79 1.67 11.00
N THR A 136 6.64 1.01 10.86
CA THR A 136 6.41 -0.35 11.39
C THR A 136 7.13 -1.43 10.56
N LEU A 137 7.23 -1.24 9.24
CA LEU A 137 7.87 -2.19 8.33
C LEU A 137 9.34 -1.90 8.09
N GLY A 138 9.92 -0.98 8.84
CA GLY A 138 11.16 -0.48 8.40
C GLY A 138 12.29 -0.40 9.36
N ASP A 139 13.29 0.02 8.86
CA ASP A 139 14.63 0.46 8.98
C ASP A 139 15.50 -0.22 7.90
N TYR A 140 14.93 -0.30 6.71
CA TYR A 140 15.60 -0.93 5.56
C TYR A 140 15.93 0.16 4.53
N PRO A 141 17.23 0.49 4.35
CA PRO A 141 17.61 1.50 3.38
C PRO A 141 17.41 1.01 1.95
N PHE A 142 17.38 1.95 1.00
CA PHE A 142 17.45 1.63 -0.41
C PHE A 142 18.62 0.65 -0.68
N PRO A 143 18.44 -0.39 -1.51
CA PRO A 143 17.27 -0.64 -2.39
C PRO A 143 16.28 -1.69 -1.87
N ALA A 144 16.21 -1.95 -0.55
CA ALA A 144 15.44 -3.07 0.01
C ALA A 144 13.97 -3.11 -0.49
N GLY A 145 13.24 -2.00 -0.37
CA GLY A 145 11.86 -1.93 -0.83
C GLY A 145 11.70 -2.10 -2.34
N LEU A 146 12.66 -1.60 -3.13
CA LEU A 146 12.67 -1.80 -4.59
C LEU A 146 12.89 -3.29 -4.93
N ASN A 147 13.83 -3.95 -4.26
CA ASN A 147 14.09 -5.39 -4.44
C ASN A 147 12.84 -6.23 -4.13
N ASP A 148 12.08 -5.83 -3.10
CA ASP A 148 10.82 -6.50 -2.75
C ASP A 148 9.77 -6.31 -3.85
N CYS A 149 9.61 -5.09 -4.35
CA CYS A 149 8.66 -4.80 -5.43
C CYS A 149 9.00 -5.56 -6.70
N ASP A 150 10.28 -5.59 -7.11
CA ASP A 150 10.75 -6.33 -8.29
C ASP A 150 10.53 -7.83 -8.13
N SER A 151 10.91 -8.41 -6.98
CA SER A 151 10.69 -9.83 -6.68
C SER A 151 9.21 -10.20 -6.75
N ALA A 152 8.35 -9.35 -6.20
CA ALA A 152 6.90 -9.52 -6.18
C ALA A 152 6.28 -9.43 -7.59
N LEU A 153 6.73 -8.48 -8.41
CA LEU A 153 6.28 -8.33 -9.80
C LEU A 153 6.69 -9.54 -10.65
N GLN A 154 7.95 -9.97 -10.52
CA GLN A 154 8.46 -11.15 -11.25
C GLN A 154 7.67 -12.40 -10.86
N TRP A 155 7.41 -12.61 -9.57
CA TRP A 155 6.59 -13.73 -9.11
C TRP A 155 5.17 -13.65 -9.65
N THR A 156 4.52 -12.49 -9.58
CA THR A 156 3.17 -12.28 -10.10
C THR A 156 3.10 -12.60 -11.60
N ASN A 157 4.09 -12.17 -12.36
CA ASN A 157 4.17 -12.48 -13.80
C ASN A 157 4.43 -13.98 -14.05
N ALA A 158 5.26 -14.63 -13.26
CA ALA A 158 5.53 -16.07 -13.38
C ALA A 158 4.27 -16.90 -13.04
N GLN A 159 3.45 -16.46 -12.09
CA GLN A 159 2.21 -17.12 -11.67
C GLN A 159 0.97 -16.63 -12.44
N ARG A 160 1.12 -15.81 -13.46
CA ARG A 160 0.00 -15.17 -14.17
C ARG A 160 -1.09 -16.13 -14.65
N GLU A 161 -0.71 -17.32 -15.11
CA GLU A 161 -1.68 -18.33 -15.56
C GLU A 161 -2.47 -18.90 -14.39
N GLN A 162 -1.80 -19.24 -13.29
CA GLN A 162 -2.43 -19.76 -12.07
C GLN A 162 -3.33 -18.71 -11.41
N LEU A 163 -2.92 -17.45 -11.40
CA LEU A 163 -3.69 -16.32 -10.91
C LEU A 163 -4.79 -15.88 -11.89
N GLY A 164 -4.83 -16.44 -13.10
CA GLY A 164 -5.78 -16.05 -14.13
C GLY A 164 -5.60 -14.60 -14.57
N ILE A 165 -4.37 -14.16 -14.78
CA ILE A 165 -4.01 -12.80 -15.18
C ILE A 165 -3.71 -12.74 -16.68
N SER A 166 -4.39 -11.85 -17.42
CA SER A 166 -4.19 -11.64 -18.85
C SER A 166 -3.09 -10.63 -19.18
N ALA A 167 -2.99 -9.57 -18.38
CA ALA A 167 -2.00 -8.50 -18.51
C ALA A 167 -1.71 -7.90 -17.14
N ILE A 168 -0.55 -7.28 -16.94
CA ILE A 168 -0.18 -6.59 -15.70
C ILE A 168 0.08 -5.12 -16.01
N VAL A 169 -0.51 -4.25 -15.20
CA VAL A 169 -0.28 -2.80 -15.21
C VAL A 169 0.22 -2.41 -13.82
N MET A 170 1.31 -1.65 -13.77
CA MET A 170 1.82 -1.09 -12.52
C MET A 170 1.02 0.14 -12.11
N SER A 171 0.74 0.26 -10.82
CA SER A 171 0.08 1.42 -10.22
C SER A 171 0.70 1.71 -8.85
N GLY A 172 0.85 2.97 -8.54
CA GLY A 172 1.31 3.39 -7.23
C GLY A 172 1.05 4.88 -7.02
N GLU A 173 0.87 5.27 -5.78
CA GLU A 173 0.72 6.67 -5.39
C GLU A 173 1.93 7.17 -4.62
N SER A 174 2.33 8.43 -4.82
CA SER A 174 3.44 9.08 -4.09
C SER A 174 4.74 8.25 -4.17
N GLY A 175 5.30 7.84 -3.04
CA GLY A 175 6.48 6.96 -2.97
C GLY A 175 6.27 5.62 -3.69
N GLY A 176 5.07 5.05 -3.62
CA GLY A 176 4.69 3.87 -4.39
C GLY A 176 4.69 4.12 -5.90
N GLY A 177 4.28 5.32 -6.35
CA GLY A 177 4.41 5.72 -7.75
C GLY A 177 5.85 5.75 -8.24
N ASN A 178 6.78 6.17 -7.38
CA ASN A 178 8.21 6.11 -7.68
C ASN A 178 8.69 4.65 -7.81
N LEU A 179 8.28 3.77 -6.87
CA LEU A 179 8.60 2.34 -6.95
C LEU A 179 8.00 1.69 -8.20
N ALA A 180 6.74 1.99 -8.54
CA ALA A 180 6.09 1.48 -9.74
C ALA A 180 6.81 1.84 -11.06
N LEU A 181 7.50 2.99 -11.08
CA LEU A 181 8.29 3.41 -12.24
C LEU A 181 9.70 2.82 -12.27
N ALA A 182 10.22 2.43 -11.09
CA ALA A 182 11.58 1.90 -10.94
C ALA A 182 11.64 0.38 -11.04
N THR A 183 10.52 -0.30 -10.74
CA THR A 183 10.33 -1.76 -10.90
C THR A 183 10.01 -2.11 -12.36
#